data_a3cb3f9c26bbe344c2a500b3b7634900
#
_entry.id   a3cb3f9c26bbe344c2a500b3b7634900
#
_cell.length_a   1.000
_cell.length_b   1.000
_cell.length_c   1.000
_cell.angle_alpha   90.00
_cell.angle_beta   90.00
_cell.angle_gamma   90.00
#
_symmetry.space_group_name_H-M   'P 1'
#
loop_
_entity.id
_entity.type
_entity.pdbx_description
1 polymer ?
#
loop_
_entity_poly.entity_id
_entity_poly.type
_entity_poly.pdbx_seq_one_letter_code
_entity_poly.pdbx_strand_id
1 'polypeptide(L)'
;MRYYLKKCGFQELGSVKNGKPQRGRYLLTSMSKEVLGMFPPLSEAQLNDSALLPVIPLYSGKKVYCNYVYHNDKFHGSTAVHPRNEYRIYLNKELEEQQLLFSENDIIIIRAEEITEEDESQTIYYLDYLRNNGTALYDKLDKVIEDYPINGGYGIFEGTIPEFEEKVSKLAKPDDCEVAIDNTVTNKIATSVDNIASLFNAVSFRDFI
;
A
#
# COMPACT_ATOMS: atom_id res chain seq x y z
N MET A 1 17.39 -3.05 -10.44
CA MET A 1 16.06 -2.83 -9.85
C MET A 1 15.71 -1.36 -9.99
N ARG A 2 14.43 -1.03 -9.98
CA ARG A 2 13.94 0.34 -10.11
C ARG A 2 13.04 0.68 -8.93
N TYR A 3 13.28 1.83 -8.30
CA TYR A 3 12.54 2.30 -7.13
C TYR A 3 11.99 3.69 -7.40
N TYR A 4 10.72 3.89 -7.09
CA TYR A 4 10.15 5.21 -6.95
C TYR A 4 10.48 5.77 -5.57
N LEU A 5 10.99 6.99 -5.54
CA LEU A 5 11.33 7.72 -4.33
C LEU A 5 10.42 8.94 -4.19
N LYS A 6 9.91 9.18 -2.99
CA LYS A 6 9.12 10.38 -2.69
C LYS A 6 9.53 10.96 -1.35
N LYS A 7 10.04 12.19 -1.36
CA LYS A 7 10.31 12.95 -0.14
C LYS A 7 8.97 13.34 0.51
N CYS A 8 8.81 13.04 1.79
CA CYS A 8 7.62 13.38 2.55
C CYS A 8 7.53 14.89 2.73
N GLY A 9 6.50 15.46 2.13
CA GLY A 9 6.08 16.83 2.37
C GLY A 9 4.81 16.86 3.22
N PHE A 10 4.23 18.03 3.34
CA PHE A 10 3.03 18.26 4.13
C PHE A 10 1.83 17.39 3.71
N GLN A 11 1.76 17.00 2.43
CA GLN A 11 0.64 16.22 1.89
C GLN A 11 0.74 14.75 2.28
N GLU A 12 1.96 14.20 2.30
CA GLU A 12 2.23 12.81 2.64
C GLU A 12 2.14 12.54 4.14
N LEU A 13 2.25 13.57 4.97
CA LEU A 13 2.26 13.43 6.44
C LEU A 13 0.88 13.26 7.06
N GLY A 14 -0.21 13.44 6.30
CA GLY A 14 -1.57 13.31 6.85
C GLY A 14 -1.80 14.18 8.09
N SER A 15 -1.33 15.43 8.06
CA SER A 15 -1.33 16.30 9.24
C SER A 15 -2.70 16.40 9.92
N VAL A 16 -2.72 16.33 11.25
CA VAL A 16 -3.92 16.37 12.08
C VAL A 16 -4.02 17.71 12.79
N LYS A 17 -5.15 18.39 12.64
CA LYS A 17 -5.49 19.60 13.41
C LYS A 17 -6.80 19.38 14.16
N ASN A 18 -6.78 19.56 15.46
CA ASN A 18 -7.94 19.34 16.32
C ASN A 18 -8.52 17.91 16.19
N GLY A 19 -7.68 16.90 16.09
CA GLY A 19 -8.08 15.49 15.95
C GLY A 19 -8.66 15.11 14.59
N LYS A 20 -8.64 16.03 13.61
CA LYS A 20 -9.16 15.77 12.26
C LYS A 20 -8.03 15.88 11.23
N PRO A 21 -7.90 14.93 10.29
CA PRO A 21 -6.95 15.05 9.21
C PRO A 21 -7.26 16.30 8.39
N GLN A 22 -6.26 17.15 8.17
CA GLN A 22 -6.41 18.40 7.43
C GLN A 22 -6.23 18.22 5.92
N ARG A 23 -5.57 17.15 5.51
CA ARG A 23 -5.33 16.83 4.11
C ARG A 23 -5.49 15.34 3.85
N GLY A 24 -5.67 15.00 2.59
CA GLY A 24 -5.87 13.63 2.15
C GLY A 24 -4.72 12.72 2.57
N ARG A 25 -5.07 11.52 2.94
CA ARG A 25 -4.16 10.44 3.30
C ARG A 25 -3.73 9.74 2.01
N TYR A 26 -2.84 10.40 1.27
CA TYR A 26 -2.40 9.92 -0.04
C TYR A 26 -0.97 10.29 -0.32
N LEU A 27 -0.34 9.48 -1.14
CA LEU A 27 0.94 9.79 -1.77
C LEU A 27 0.66 10.40 -3.13
N LEU A 28 1.30 11.52 -3.44
CA LEU A 28 1.33 12.05 -4.79
C LEU A 28 2.36 11.29 -5.61
N THR A 29 1.93 10.81 -6.76
CA THR A 29 2.86 10.28 -7.76
C THR A 29 3.19 11.36 -8.79
N SER A 30 4.30 11.15 -9.47
CA SER A 30 4.73 12.03 -10.54
C SER A 30 3.82 11.92 -11.78
N MET A 31 3.82 12.99 -12.56
CA MET A 31 3.27 13.00 -13.92
C MET A 31 4.30 12.57 -14.97
N SER A 32 5.54 12.25 -14.60
CA SER A 32 6.52 11.78 -15.58
C SER A 32 6.15 10.39 -16.11
N LYS A 33 6.34 10.18 -17.41
CA LYS A 33 6.09 8.88 -18.05
C LYS A 33 6.86 7.73 -17.42
N GLU A 34 8.06 8.01 -16.91
CA GLU A 34 8.91 7.02 -16.27
C GLU A 34 8.32 6.55 -14.94
N VAL A 35 7.81 7.48 -14.13
CA VAL A 35 7.13 7.14 -12.87
C VAL A 35 5.80 6.47 -13.13
N LEU A 36 4.99 7.01 -14.06
CA LEU A 36 3.70 6.42 -14.41
C LEU A 36 3.85 4.99 -14.97
N GLY A 37 4.94 4.71 -15.68
CA GLY A 37 5.26 3.36 -16.17
C GLY A 37 5.58 2.32 -15.08
N MET A 38 5.72 2.74 -13.82
CA MET A 38 5.85 1.82 -12.67
C MET A 38 4.49 1.40 -12.08
N PHE A 39 3.40 2.04 -12.50
CA PHE A 39 2.05 1.81 -11.99
C PHE A 39 1.13 1.35 -13.14
N PRO A 40 -0.05 0.76 -12.82
CA PRO A 40 -1.01 0.38 -13.84
C PRO A 40 -1.42 1.58 -14.70
N PRO A 41 -1.58 1.43 -16.02
CA PRO A 41 -2.07 2.50 -16.87
C PRO A 41 -3.51 2.88 -16.49
N LEU A 42 -3.76 4.18 -16.34
CA LEU A 42 -5.09 4.72 -16.15
C LEU A 42 -5.51 5.52 -17.37
N SER A 43 -6.81 5.50 -17.69
CA SER A 43 -7.38 6.18 -18.87
C SER A 43 -7.51 7.68 -18.62
N GLU A 44 -6.89 8.49 -19.47
CA GLU A 44 -7.10 9.94 -19.45
C GLU A 44 -8.50 10.35 -19.93
N ALA A 45 -9.16 9.51 -20.71
CA ALA A 45 -10.52 9.74 -21.21
C ALA A 45 -11.62 9.43 -20.18
N GLN A 46 -11.30 8.65 -19.15
CA GLN A 46 -12.22 8.29 -18.09
C GLN A 46 -12.09 9.27 -16.91
N LEU A 47 -13.23 9.75 -16.41
CA LEU A 47 -13.24 10.64 -15.25
C LEU A 47 -12.84 9.89 -13.97
N ASN A 48 -11.76 10.34 -13.34
CA ASN A 48 -11.22 9.77 -12.11
C ASN A 48 -10.99 8.25 -12.21
N ASP A 49 -10.41 7.80 -13.32
CA ASP A 49 -10.08 6.39 -13.50
C ASP A 49 -9.16 5.88 -12.37
N SER A 50 -9.31 4.61 -12.01
CA SER A 50 -8.63 4.06 -10.84
C SER A 50 -8.29 2.59 -10.97
N ALA A 51 -7.25 2.18 -10.25
CA ALA A 51 -6.84 0.78 -10.07
C ALA A 51 -6.54 0.48 -8.60
N LEU A 52 -6.64 -0.79 -8.21
CA LEU A 52 -6.20 -1.26 -6.90
C LEU A 52 -4.73 -1.72 -6.98
N LEU A 53 -3.90 -1.17 -6.12
CA LEU A 53 -2.51 -1.59 -5.95
C LEU A 53 -2.40 -2.54 -4.75
N PRO A 54 -1.95 -3.78 -4.93
CA PRO A 54 -1.56 -4.64 -3.84
C PRO A 54 -0.21 -4.15 -3.30
N VAL A 55 -0.21 -3.59 -2.09
CA VAL A 55 0.97 -3.00 -1.44
C VAL A 55 1.37 -3.85 -0.24
N ILE A 56 2.66 -4.13 -0.10
CA ILE A 56 3.23 -4.76 1.10
C ILE A 56 4.19 -3.76 1.76
N PRO A 57 3.78 -3.12 2.85
CA PRO A 57 4.67 -2.31 3.66
C PRO A 57 5.69 -3.21 4.35
N LEU A 58 6.99 -2.96 4.14
CA LEU A 58 8.07 -3.83 4.65
C LEU A 58 8.16 -3.84 6.18
N TYR A 59 7.64 -2.82 6.85
CA TYR A 59 7.60 -2.75 8.31
C TYR A 59 6.47 -3.58 8.95
N SER A 60 5.42 -3.96 8.20
CA SER A 60 4.34 -4.82 8.69
C SER A 60 4.31 -6.19 8.01
N GLY A 61 4.84 -6.28 6.80
CA GLY A 61 4.80 -7.49 5.98
C GLY A 61 3.40 -7.89 5.50
N LYS A 62 2.36 -7.12 5.83
CA LYS A 62 0.99 -7.46 5.54
C LYS A 62 0.51 -6.83 4.23
N LYS A 63 0.06 -7.66 3.28
CA LYS A 63 -0.52 -7.19 2.02
C LYS A 63 -1.79 -6.37 2.27
N VAL A 64 -1.84 -5.18 1.74
CA VAL A 64 -2.98 -4.26 1.78
C VAL A 64 -3.29 -3.76 0.38
N TYR A 65 -4.50 -3.26 0.15
CA TYR A 65 -4.90 -2.72 -1.15
C TYR A 65 -5.10 -1.20 -1.05
N CYS A 66 -4.42 -0.46 -1.93
CA CYS A 66 -4.49 0.99 -2.02
C CYS A 66 -5.16 1.41 -3.32
N ASN A 67 -6.03 2.41 -3.28
CA ASN A 67 -6.60 3.00 -4.50
C ASN A 67 -5.58 3.92 -5.17
N TYR A 68 -5.28 3.65 -6.42
CA TYR A 68 -4.52 4.50 -7.32
C TYR A 68 -5.47 5.20 -8.27
N VAL A 69 -5.52 6.53 -8.24
CA VAL A 69 -6.54 7.33 -8.93
C VAL A 69 -5.89 8.43 -9.75
N TYR A 70 -6.32 8.59 -10.98
CA TYR A 70 -6.02 9.75 -11.81
C TYR A 70 -7.09 10.81 -11.65
N HIS A 71 -6.76 11.90 -10.97
CA HIS A 71 -7.68 13.01 -10.76
C HIS A 71 -7.64 13.99 -11.93
N ASN A 72 -8.65 13.94 -12.78
CA ASN A 72 -8.86 14.80 -13.94
C ASN A 72 -10.21 15.53 -13.95
N ASP A 73 -10.99 15.43 -12.88
CA ASP A 73 -12.33 16.01 -12.73
C ASP A 73 -12.36 17.54 -12.93
N LYS A 74 -11.30 18.21 -12.45
CA LYS A 74 -11.17 19.66 -12.58
C LYS A 74 -10.37 20.10 -13.81
N PHE A 75 -9.65 19.19 -14.45
CA PHE A 75 -8.85 19.50 -15.63
C PHE A 75 -9.72 19.62 -16.87
N HIS A 76 -10.72 18.76 -17.02
CA HIS A 76 -11.67 18.78 -18.13
C HIS A 76 -12.86 19.70 -17.92
N GLY A 77 -13.00 20.30 -16.74
CA GLY A 77 -14.07 21.26 -16.41
C GLY A 77 -13.70 22.68 -16.82
N SER A 78 -14.52 23.30 -17.68
CA SER A 78 -14.32 24.67 -18.16
C SER A 78 -14.35 25.78 -17.08
N THR A 79 -14.74 25.46 -15.84
CA THR A 79 -14.94 26.42 -14.74
C THR A 79 -13.95 26.23 -13.60
N ALA A 80 -12.96 25.34 -13.71
CA ALA A 80 -12.05 25.04 -12.61
C ALA A 80 -11.01 26.17 -12.43
N VAL A 81 -11.06 26.84 -11.29
CA VAL A 81 -10.06 27.85 -10.89
C VAL A 81 -8.68 27.20 -10.67
N HIS A 82 -8.67 25.92 -10.29
CA HIS A 82 -7.45 25.12 -10.11
C HIS A 82 -7.67 23.73 -10.72
N PRO A 83 -7.36 23.54 -12.00
CA PRO A 83 -7.49 22.23 -12.64
C PRO A 83 -6.57 21.22 -11.94
N ARG A 84 -7.12 20.04 -11.67
CA ARG A 84 -6.33 18.89 -11.16
C ARG A 84 -6.01 17.96 -12.33
N ASN A 85 -4.74 17.64 -12.43
CA ASN A 85 -4.20 16.65 -13.36
C ASN A 85 -3.10 15.92 -12.60
N GLU A 86 -3.50 15.03 -11.71
CA GLU A 86 -2.59 14.42 -10.73
C GLU A 86 -2.97 12.98 -10.42
N TYR A 87 -1.96 12.16 -10.21
CA TYR A 87 -2.12 10.79 -9.76
C TYR A 87 -1.93 10.70 -8.26
N ARG A 88 -2.76 9.91 -7.58
CA ARG A 88 -2.70 9.70 -6.13
C ARG A 88 -2.80 8.23 -5.79
N ILE A 89 -1.98 7.80 -4.82
CA ILE A 89 -2.16 6.53 -4.12
C ILE A 89 -2.81 6.86 -2.78
N TYR A 90 -4.05 6.42 -2.59
CA TYR A 90 -4.74 6.58 -1.32
C TYR A 90 -4.32 5.47 -0.38
N LEU A 91 -3.83 5.85 0.79
CA LEU A 91 -3.46 4.90 1.83
C LEU A 91 -4.72 4.26 2.41
N ASN A 92 -4.67 2.97 2.67
CA ASN A 92 -5.74 2.33 3.42
C ASN A 92 -5.58 2.61 4.93
N LYS A 93 -6.56 2.20 5.75
CA LYS A 93 -6.57 2.48 7.18
C LYS A 93 -5.30 2.03 7.90
N GLU A 94 -4.75 0.88 7.53
CA GLU A 94 -3.53 0.34 8.15
C GLU A 94 -2.30 1.19 7.82
N LEU A 95 -2.18 1.66 6.58
CA LEU A 95 -1.11 2.58 6.17
C LEU A 95 -1.32 3.99 6.73
N GLU A 96 -2.56 4.43 6.90
CA GLU A 96 -2.90 5.73 7.50
C GLU A 96 -2.42 5.84 8.96
N GLU A 97 -2.59 4.79 9.74
CA GLU A 97 -2.11 4.74 11.13
C GLU A 97 -0.58 4.87 11.19
N GLN A 98 0.11 4.38 10.18
CA GLN A 98 1.57 4.42 10.09
C GLN A 98 2.09 5.70 9.46
N GLN A 99 1.28 6.41 8.70
CA GLN A 99 1.61 7.74 8.19
C GLN A 99 1.97 8.71 9.32
N LEU A 100 1.46 8.50 10.53
CA LEU A 100 1.83 9.25 11.73
C LEU A 100 3.29 9.03 12.16
N LEU A 101 3.94 7.99 11.66
CA LEU A 101 5.35 7.70 11.92
C LEU A 101 6.28 8.46 10.97
N PHE A 102 5.78 8.97 9.85
CA PHE A 102 6.57 9.72 8.89
C PHE A 102 6.88 11.12 9.43
N SER A 103 8.05 11.59 9.12
CA SER A 103 8.49 12.96 9.41
C SER A 103 8.72 13.73 8.12
N GLU A 104 8.72 15.04 8.21
CA GLU A 104 9.09 15.89 7.08
C GLU A 104 10.48 15.51 6.57
N ASN A 105 10.60 15.42 5.24
CA ASN A 105 11.79 14.99 4.53
C ASN A 105 12.19 13.51 4.67
N ASP A 106 11.43 12.66 5.35
CA ASP A 106 11.65 11.21 5.20
C ASP A 106 11.42 10.83 3.72
N ILE A 107 12.08 9.79 3.24
CA ILE A 107 11.95 9.31 1.86
C ILE A 107 11.11 8.03 1.87
N ILE A 108 9.95 8.07 1.21
CA ILE A 108 9.16 6.88 0.89
C ILE A 108 9.80 6.21 -0.31
N ILE A 109 9.93 4.88 -0.24
CA ILE A 109 10.53 4.03 -1.26
C ILE A 109 9.49 3.03 -1.71
N ILE A 110 9.19 2.97 -3.01
CA ILE A 110 8.26 1.98 -3.59
C ILE A 110 9.00 1.22 -4.71
N ARG A 111 8.91 -0.10 -4.68
CA ARG A 111 9.39 -0.99 -5.73
C ARG A 111 8.25 -1.89 -6.21
N ALA A 112 8.04 -1.93 -7.52
CA ALA A 112 7.13 -2.86 -8.15
C ALA A 112 7.85 -4.16 -8.52
N GLU A 113 7.18 -5.29 -8.33
CA GLU A 113 7.64 -6.62 -8.73
C GLU A 113 6.49 -7.41 -9.33
N GLU A 114 6.72 -7.98 -10.50
CA GLU A 114 5.77 -8.88 -11.12
C GLU A 114 5.96 -10.29 -10.55
N ILE A 115 4.91 -10.83 -9.94
CA ILE A 115 4.88 -12.17 -9.38
C ILE A 115 3.90 -12.99 -10.21
N THR A 116 4.34 -14.18 -10.66
CA THR A 116 3.48 -15.11 -11.38
C THR A 116 3.17 -16.29 -10.46
N GLU A 117 1.89 -16.46 -10.12
CA GLU A 117 1.38 -17.59 -9.35
C GLU A 117 0.30 -18.30 -10.19
N GLU A 118 0.39 -19.60 -10.35
CA GLU A 118 -0.63 -20.42 -11.03
C GLU A 118 -1.11 -19.87 -12.39
N ASP A 119 -0.18 -19.40 -13.24
CA ASP A 119 -0.44 -18.76 -14.53
C ASP A 119 -1.09 -17.35 -14.49
N GLU A 120 -1.29 -16.77 -13.32
CA GLU A 120 -1.70 -15.38 -13.18
C GLU A 120 -0.54 -14.49 -12.78
N SER A 121 -0.30 -13.42 -13.55
CA SER A 121 0.70 -12.40 -13.21
C SER A 121 0.06 -11.26 -12.45
N GLN A 122 0.64 -10.95 -11.28
CA GLN A 122 0.23 -9.79 -10.48
C GLN A 122 1.43 -8.93 -10.14
N THR A 123 1.29 -7.61 -10.26
CA THR A 123 2.32 -6.68 -9.77
C THR A 123 2.09 -6.38 -8.30
N ILE A 124 3.08 -6.68 -7.47
CA ILE A 124 3.11 -6.34 -6.05
C ILE A 124 3.98 -5.10 -5.85
N TYR A 125 3.54 -4.19 -4.98
CA TYR A 125 4.25 -2.97 -4.63
C TYR A 125 4.79 -3.08 -3.21
N TYR A 126 6.11 -3.19 -3.06
CA TYR A 126 6.76 -3.14 -1.76
C TYR A 126 6.98 -1.67 -1.39
N LEU A 127 6.60 -1.31 -0.15
CA LEU A 127 6.72 0.05 0.37
C LEU A 127 7.55 0.06 1.64
N ASP A 128 8.54 0.95 1.71
CA ASP A 128 9.29 1.26 2.92
C ASP A 128 9.51 2.78 3.02
N TYR A 129 10.11 3.21 4.12
CA TYR A 129 10.54 4.59 4.29
C TYR A 129 11.93 4.66 4.93
N LEU A 130 12.65 5.69 4.56
CA LEU A 130 13.98 6.00 5.09
C LEU A 130 13.92 7.31 5.85
N ARG A 131 14.37 7.28 7.10
CA ARG A 131 14.43 8.46 7.95
C ARG A 131 15.46 9.46 7.47
N ASN A 132 15.12 10.74 7.60
CA ASN A 132 16.09 11.84 7.44
C ASN A 132 16.99 11.87 8.69
N ASN A 133 18.03 11.06 8.68
CA ASN A 133 18.95 10.88 9.82
C ASN A 133 20.42 11.07 9.44
N GLY A 134 20.71 11.62 8.26
CA GLY A 134 22.07 11.90 7.78
C GLY A 134 22.91 10.66 7.49
N THR A 135 22.25 9.53 7.15
CA THR A 135 22.99 8.35 6.67
C THR A 135 23.43 8.53 5.22
N ALA A 136 24.53 7.89 4.83
CA ALA A 136 25.04 7.92 3.47
C ALA A 136 24.01 7.41 2.44
N LEU A 137 23.15 6.45 2.84
CA LEU A 137 22.04 5.98 1.99
C LEU A 137 21.00 7.08 1.81
N TYR A 138 20.61 7.79 2.89
CA TYR A 138 19.66 8.89 2.80
C TYR A 138 20.20 9.97 1.85
N ASP A 139 21.42 10.44 2.06
CA ASP A 139 22.04 11.49 1.25
C ASP A 139 22.12 11.08 -0.24
N LYS A 140 22.44 9.83 -0.51
CA LYS A 140 22.45 9.27 -1.87
C LYS A 140 21.06 9.31 -2.52
N LEU A 141 20.01 8.90 -1.83
CA LEU A 141 18.65 8.86 -2.38
C LEU A 141 18.05 10.28 -2.46
N ASP A 142 18.37 11.13 -1.50
CA ASP A 142 17.95 12.53 -1.53
C ASP A 142 18.54 13.26 -2.74
N LYS A 143 19.81 13.03 -3.03
CA LYS A 143 20.45 13.57 -4.23
C LYS A 143 19.78 13.10 -5.52
N VAL A 144 19.32 11.85 -5.60
CA VAL A 144 18.55 11.35 -6.76
C VAL A 144 17.25 12.14 -6.94
N ILE A 145 16.59 12.49 -5.85
CA ILE A 145 15.37 13.31 -5.88
C ILE A 145 15.69 14.75 -6.31
N GLU A 146 16.76 15.35 -5.78
CA GLU A 146 17.19 16.72 -6.13
C GLU A 146 17.61 16.84 -7.60
N ASP A 147 18.32 15.83 -8.10
CA ASP A 147 18.83 15.81 -9.48
C ASP A 147 17.73 15.40 -10.50
N TYR A 148 16.52 14.98 -10.04
CA TYR A 148 15.46 14.55 -10.94
C TYR A 148 14.93 15.73 -11.78
N PRO A 149 14.77 15.59 -13.11
CA PRO A 149 14.47 16.70 -14.02
C PRO A 149 13.18 17.47 -13.70
N ILE A 150 12.26 16.85 -12.97
CA ILE A 150 10.98 17.45 -12.60
C ILE A 150 11.00 17.73 -11.09
N ASN A 151 10.96 19.01 -10.73
CA ASN A 151 10.96 19.41 -9.33
C ASN A 151 9.60 19.11 -8.67
N GLY A 152 9.50 17.98 -7.98
CA GLY A 152 8.27 17.53 -7.32
C GLY A 152 8.55 16.75 -6.02
N GLY A 153 9.79 16.75 -5.54
CA GLY A 153 10.19 16.00 -4.36
C GLY A 153 10.10 14.50 -4.55
N TYR A 154 10.36 14.01 -5.76
CA TYR A 154 10.38 12.59 -6.12
C TYR A 154 11.49 12.30 -7.12
N GLY A 155 11.82 11.04 -7.29
CA GLY A 155 12.79 10.56 -8.26
C GLY A 155 12.68 9.07 -8.53
N ILE A 156 13.51 8.60 -9.46
CA ILE A 156 13.67 7.17 -9.73
C ILE A 156 15.12 6.81 -9.44
N PHE A 157 15.30 5.82 -8.60
CA PHE A 157 16.61 5.23 -8.36
C PHE A 157 16.73 3.90 -9.09
N GLU A 158 17.78 3.77 -9.90
CA GLU A 158 18.15 2.52 -10.56
C GLU A 158 19.39 1.93 -9.90
N GLY A 159 19.25 0.72 -9.37
CA GLY A 159 20.32 0.04 -8.64
C GLY A 159 19.78 -0.92 -7.59
N THR A 160 20.54 -1.11 -6.53
CA THR A 160 20.15 -1.95 -5.39
C THR A 160 20.18 -1.13 -4.11
N ILE A 161 19.14 -1.24 -3.30
CA ILE A 161 19.07 -0.74 -1.93
C ILE A 161 19.15 -1.97 -1.01
N PRO A 162 20.33 -2.32 -0.48
CA PRO A 162 20.54 -3.61 0.20
C PRO A 162 19.58 -3.85 1.36
N GLU A 163 19.35 -2.83 2.18
CA GLU A 163 18.48 -2.91 3.36
C GLU A 163 17.00 -3.12 2.97
N PHE A 164 16.58 -2.56 1.84
CA PHE A 164 15.24 -2.77 1.30
C PHE A 164 15.08 -4.21 0.80
N GLU A 165 16.04 -4.70 0.01
CA GLU A 165 16.00 -6.04 -0.55
C GLU A 165 16.13 -7.13 0.53
N GLU A 166 16.90 -6.88 1.57
CA GLU A 166 16.97 -7.77 2.73
C GLU A 166 15.60 -7.92 3.39
N LYS A 167 14.86 -6.82 3.57
CA LYS A 167 13.50 -6.87 4.12
C LYS A 167 12.55 -7.63 3.20
N VAL A 168 12.59 -7.37 1.89
CA VAL A 168 11.78 -8.11 0.90
C VAL A 168 12.07 -9.60 0.95
N SER A 169 13.34 -10.00 0.97
CA SER A 169 13.72 -11.40 1.00
C SER A 169 13.24 -12.15 2.25
N LYS A 170 13.09 -11.46 3.37
CA LYS A 170 12.53 -12.02 4.61
C LYS A 170 11.02 -12.24 4.52
N LEU A 171 10.31 -11.46 3.70
CA LEU A 171 8.87 -11.64 3.47
C LEU A 171 8.56 -12.74 2.44
N ALA A 172 9.46 -12.97 1.51
CA ALA A 172 9.30 -13.95 0.43
C ALA A 172 9.47 -15.43 0.86
N LYS A 173 9.58 -15.71 2.16
CA LYS A 173 9.58 -17.07 2.71
C LYS A 173 8.23 -17.38 3.35
N PRO A 174 7.25 -17.92 2.58
CA PRO A 174 5.96 -18.30 3.16
C PRO A 174 6.01 -19.61 3.96
N ASP A 175 7.13 -20.28 4.11
CA ASP A 175 7.17 -21.69 4.50
C ASP A 175 7.60 -22.04 5.93
N ASP A 176 7.69 -21.09 6.86
CA ASP A 176 7.94 -21.43 8.27
C ASP A 176 6.88 -20.87 9.26
N CYS A 177 5.74 -20.40 8.77
CA CYS A 177 4.54 -20.44 9.58
C CYS A 177 3.94 -21.85 9.47
N GLU A 178 4.49 -22.84 10.16
CA GLU A 178 3.63 -23.83 10.78
C GLU A 178 2.57 -23.01 11.55
N VAL A 179 1.42 -22.87 10.90
CA VAL A 179 0.19 -22.57 11.64
C VAL A 179 0.12 -23.70 12.65
N ALA A 180 0.60 -23.47 13.85
CA ALA A 180 0.17 -24.22 14.99
C ALA A 180 -1.34 -24.00 15.00
N ILE A 181 -2.04 -24.85 14.25
CA ILE A 181 -3.48 -25.01 14.37
C ILE A 181 -3.62 -25.44 15.83
N ASP A 182 -3.99 -24.47 16.65
CA ASP A 182 -4.29 -24.74 18.05
C ASP A 182 -5.42 -25.76 18.03
N ASN A 183 -5.04 -27.03 18.19
CA ASN A 183 -5.97 -28.18 18.22
C ASN A 183 -7.06 -27.98 19.27
N THR A 184 -6.90 -27.03 20.19
CA THR A 184 -7.91 -26.57 21.15
C THR A 184 -9.11 -25.90 20.48
N VAL A 185 -8.90 -25.16 19.36
CA VAL A 185 -10.00 -24.50 18.62
C VAL A 185 -10.76 -25.53 17.79
N THR A 186 -10.05 -26.46 17.15
CA THR A 186 -10.67 -27.54 16.36
C THR A 186 -11.50 -28.45 17.25
N ASN A 187 -11.02 -28.80 18.45
CA ASN A 187 -11.77 -29.59 19.41
C ASN A 187 -12.99 -28.83 19.97
N LYS A 188 -12.93 -27.53 20.18
CA LYS A 188 -14.10 -26.75 20.60
C LYS A 188 -15.16 -26.64 19.51
N ILE A 189 -14.79 -26.57 18.25
CA ILE A 189 -15.73 -26.53 17.12
C ILE A 189 -16.38 -27.91 16.97
N ALA A 190 -15.63 -29.02 17.02
CA ALA A 190 -16.16 -30.36 16.97
C ALA A 190 -17.15 -30.63 18.11
N THR A 191 -16.79 -30.28 19.35
CA THR A 191 -17.68 -30.42 20.53
C THR A 191 -18.95 -29.57 20.40
N SER A 192 -18.88 -28.40 19.77
CA SER A 192 -20.06 -27.56 19.52
C SER A 192 -20.98 -28.13 18.46
N VAL A 193 -20.44 -28.78 17.42
CA VAL A 193 -21.24 -29.44 16.36
C VAL A 193 -21.94 -30.65 16.92
N ASP A 194 -21.26 -31.47 17.75
CA ASP A 194 -21.86 -32.64 18.39
C ASP A 194 -22.98 -32.25 19.37
N ASN A 195 -22.84 -31.16 20.10
CA ASN A 195 -23.87 -30.62 20.97
C ASN A 195 -25.10 -30.11 20.18
N ILE A 196 -24.90 -29.49 19.03
CA ILE A 196 -26.02 -29.08 18.16
C ILE A 196 -26.73 -30.29 17.56
N ALA A 197 -25.98 -31.28 17.09
CA ALA A 197 -26.57 -32.52 16.57
C ALA A 197 -27.39 -33.29 17.64
N SER A 198 -26.91 -33.30 18.88
CA SER A 198 -27.66 -33.94 20.00
C SER A 198 -28.93 -33.17 20.36
N LEU A 199 -28.95 -31.86 20.24
CA LEU A 199 -30.13 -31.01 20.43
C LEU A 199 -31.20 -31.26 19.34
N PHE A 200 -30.82 -31.48 18.10
CA PHE A 200 -31.74 -31.80 17.01
C PHE A 200 -32.29 -33.22 17.13
N ASN A 201 -31.54 -34.17 17.67
CA ASN A 201 -32.02 -35.52 17.92
C ASN A 201 -32.93 -35.65 19.17
N ALA A 202 -32.88 -34.70 20.10
CA ALA A 202 -33.73 -34.66 21.29
C ALA A 202 -35.13 -34.05 21.04
N VAL A 203 -35.33 -33.34 19.94
CA VAL A 203 -36.64 -32.83 19.52
C VAL A 203 -37.34 -33.94 18.70
N SER A 204 -37.89 -34.89 19.39
CA SER A 204 -38.74 -35.92 18.81
C SER A 204 -40.04 -35.30 18.30
N PHE A 205 -40.32 -35.49 17.00
CA PHE A 205 -41.57 -35.13 16.32
C PHE A 205 -42.76 -35.93 16.83
N ARG A 206 -43.07 -35.91 18.12
CA ARG A 206 -44.20 -36.69 18.70
C ARG A 206 -45.29 -35.86 19.36
N ASP A 207 -45.21 -34.54 19.35
CA ASP A 207 -46.21 -33.71 20.01
C ASP A 207 -46.95 -32.71 19.08
N PHE A 208 -47.21 -33.14 17.83
CA PHE A 208 -48.18 -32.46 16.97
C PHE A 208 -49.06 -33.48 16.26
N ILE A 209 -50.05 -34.05 16.99
CA ILE A 209 -51.36 -34.50 16.50
C ILE A 209 -52.37 -34.18 17.58
#